data_94b47df8f04030e088f1585e112eacc7
#
_entry.id   94b47df8f04030e088f1585e112eacc7
#
_cell.length_a   1.000
_cell.length_b   1.000
_cell.length_c   1.000
_cell.angle_alpha   90.00
_cell.angle_beta   90.00
_cell.angle_gamma   90.00
#
_symmetry.space_group_name_H-M   'P 1'
#
loop_
_entity.id
_entity.type
_entity.pdbx_description
1 polymer ?
#
loop_
_entity_poly.entity_id
_entity_poly.type
_entity_poly.pdbx_seq_one_letter_code
_entity_poly.pdbx_strand_id
1 'polypeptide(L)'
;KDGKKRTIFSIKIPMSDDHIAKRRDRYKDLIVIEARRFNIPPEIALAIAETESAFNPKAKSHVPAYGLMQLVPKTGARDAYQWIYKKDKYVSGRYLYKPKNNVELGCAYLSMIRHHYFSGIRDDERAYICSIPAYNTGVGNVSKALVDKANIKEASKKANKMDRDELYDKLYTDLSSKEAKNYLKKVWTKKENYK
;
A
#
# COMPACT_ATOMS: atom_id res chain seq x y z
N LYS A 1 -22.55 3.19 35.72
CA LYS A 1 -21.37 3.88 36.34
C LYS A 1 -21.52 3.65 37.84
N ASP A 2 -20.51 2.96 38.41
CA ASP A 2 -20.55 2.44 39.80
C ASP A 2 -20.12 3.45 40.88
N GLY A 3 -19.98 4.73 40.54
CA GLY A 3 -19.62 5.82 41.48
C GLY A 3 -18.24 5.72 42.14
N LYS A 4 -17.43 4.71 41.81
CA LYS A 4 -16.12 4.53 42.43
C LYS A 4 -15.07 5.46 41.79
N LYS A 5 -14.33 6.20 42.61
CA LYS A 5 -13.15 6.95 42.20
C LYS A 5 -12.05 5.96 41.76
N ARG A 6 -11.56 6.12 40.55
CA ARG A 6 -10.45 5.30 39.99
C ARG A 6 -9.29 6.24 39.65
N THR A 7 -8.11 5.92 40.15
CA THR A 7 -6.88 6.61 39.74
C THR A 7 -6.29 5.89 38.52
N ILE A 8 -6.17 6.62 37.43
CA ILE A 8 -5.56 6.07 36.18
C ILE A 8 -4.08 6.50 36.17
N PHE A 9 -3.21 5.54 36.20
CA PHE A 9 -1.78 5.76 35.96
C PHE A 9 -1.47 5.50 34.48
N SER A 10 -0.87 6.45 33.78
CA SER A 10 -0.35 6.26 32.43
C SER A 10 1.16 6.34 32.45
N ILE A 11 1.80 5.31 31.95
CA ILE A 11 3.26 5.28 31.79
C ILE A 11 3.56 5.36 30.29
N LYS A 12 4.31 6.35 29.86
CA LYS A 12 4.86 6.43 28.51
C LYS A 12 6.17 5.63 28.49
N ILE A 13 6.13 4.47 27.88
CA ILE A 13 7.35 3.67 27.64
C ILE A 13 7.84 4.04 26.24
N PRO A 14 9.04 4.66 26.10
CA PRO A 14 9.62 4.92 24.79
C PRO A 14 9.87 3.60 24.08
N MET A 15 9.50 3.53 22.79
CA MET A 15 9.87 2.38 21.98
C MET A 15 11.38 2.42 21.73
N SER A 16 12.03 1.25 21.74
CA SER A 16 13.46 1.15 21.38
C SER A 16 13.67 1.60 19.93
N ASP A 17 14.82 2.18 19.62
CA ASP A 17 15.14 2.70 18.28
C ASP A 17 15.07 1.63 17.19
N ASP A 18 15.20 0.37 17.57
CA ASP A 18 15.15 -0.80 16.70
C ASP A 18 13.75 -1.45 16.56
N HIS A 19 12.69 -0.86 17.14
CA HIS A 19 11.35 -1.47 17.16
C HIS A 19 10.78 -1.75 15.76
N ILE A 20 11.12 -0.93 14.77
CA ILE A 20 10.70 -1.14 13.38
C ILE A 20 11.44 -2.33 12.80
N ALA A 21 12.75 -2.44 13.04
CA ALA A 21 13.55 -3.58 12.59
C ALA A 21 13.05 -4.90 13.17
N LYS A 22 12.77 -4.96 14.48
CA LYS A 22 12.21 -6.15 15.13
C LYS A 22 10.84 -6.55 14.58
N ARG A 23 9.98 -5.57 14.26
CA ARG A 23 8.69 -5.84 13.62
C ARG A 23 8.87 -6.32 12.19
N ARG A 24 9.76 -5.67 11.41
CA ARG A 24 10.11 -6.09 10.05
C ARG A 24 10.53 -7.55 10.04
N ASP A 25 11.48 -7.93 10.88
CA ASP A 25 12.05 -9.27 10.90
C ASP A 25 10.99 -10.34 11.22
N ARG A 26 9.98 -9.99 12.03
CA ARG A 26 8.85 -10.89 12.32
C ARG A 26 7.95 -11.15 11.10
N TYR A 27 7.80 -10.21 10.20
CA TYR A 27 6.84 -10.30 9.09
C TYR A 27 7.49 -10.33 7.72
N LYS A 28 8.82 -10.15 7.62
CA LYS A 28 9.58 -10.10 6.37
C LYS A 28 9.30 -11.32 5.49
N ASP A 29 9.48 -12.51 6.03
CA ASP A 29 9.32 -13.76 5.27
C ASP A 29 7.89 -13.92 4.75
N LEU A 30 6.89 -13.61 5.57
CA LEU A 30 5.49 -13.63 5.16
C LEU A 30 5.24 -12.68 3.98
N ILE A 31 5.77 -11.45 4.07
CA ILE A 31 5.59 -10.44 3.02
C ILE A 31 6.31 -10.87 1.74
N VAL A 32 7.52 -11.38 1.84
CA VAL A 32 8.31 -11.86 0.69
C VAL A 32 7.63 -13.03 -0.02
N ILE A 33 7.11 -14.00 0.74
CA ILE A 33 6.40 -15.16 0.18
C ILE A 33 5.14 -14.71 -0.59
N GLU A 34 4.31 -13.88 0.02
CA GLU A 34 3.08 -13.41 -0.63
C GLU A 34 3.37 -12.45 -1.80
N ALA A 35 4.38 -11.58 -1.69
CA ALA A 35 4.80 -10.72 -2.79
C ALA A 35 5.19 -11.55 -4.03
N ARG A 36 6.04 -12.57 -3.85
CA ARG A 36 6.42 -13.49 -4.93
C ARG A 36 5.23 -14.25 -5.51
N ARG A 37 4.33 -14.75 -4.64
CA ARG A 37 3.10 -15.44 -5.06
C ARG A 37 2.23 -14.59 -5.98
N PHE A 38 2.18 -13.28 -5.75
CA PHE A 38 1.40 -12.33 -6.52
C PHE A 38 2.23 -11.60 -7.60
N ASN A 39 3.43 -12.06 -7.91
CA ASN A 39 4.35 -11.46 -8.88
C ASN A 39 4.65 -9.97 -8.62
N ILE A 40 4.90 -9.65 -7.35
CA ILE A 40 5.29 -8.32 -6.87
C ILE A 40 6.74 -8.36 -6.39
N PRO A 41 7.59 -7.36 -6.72
CA PRO A 41 8.92 -7.24 -6.14
C PRO A 41 8.83 -7.14 -4.61
N PRO A 42 9.50 -8.05 -3.86
CA PRO A 42 9.44 -8.06 -2.41
C PRO A 42 9.83 -6.74 -1.76
N GLU A 43 10.80 -6.03 -2.34
CA GLU A 43 11.26 -4.72 -1.87
C GLU A 43 10.16 -3.67 -1.90
N ILE A 44 9.26 -3.71 -2.87
CA ILE A 44 8.11 -2.78 -2.94
C ILE A 44 7.07 -3.14 -1.89
N ALA A 45 6.75 -4.43 -1.73
CA ALA A 45 5.79 -4.88 -0.73
C ALA A 45 6.26 -4.56 0.70
N LEU A 46 7.56 -4.73 0.99
CA LEU A 46 8.17 -4.38 2.27
C LEU A 46 8.14 -2.87 2.52
N ALA A 47 8.51 -2.06 1.51
CA ALA A 47 8.46 -0.61 1.59
C ALA A 47 7.03 -0.07 1.83
N ILE A 48 6.03 -0.69 1.21
CA ILE A 48 4.61 -0.39 1.47
C ILE A 48 4.26 -0.73 2.92
N ALA A 49 4.54 -1.94 3.41
CA ALA A 49 4.21 -2.34 4.78
C ALA A 49 4.90 -1.46 5.84
N GLU A 50 6.14 -1.04 5.59
CA GLU A 50 6.83 -0.08 6.45
C GLU A 50 6.16 1.30 6.43
N THR A 51 5.81 1.80 5.24
CA THR A 51 5.21 3.12 5.07
C THR A 51 3.82 3.20 5.68
N GLU A 52 3.01 2.13 5.52
CA GLU A 52 1.63 2.05 5.97
C GLU A 52 1.49 1.89 7.49
N SER A 53 2.36 1.09 8.11
CA SER A 53 2.16 0.70 9.51
C SER A 53 3.43 0.61 10.36
N ALA A 54 4.62 0.88 9.80
CA ALA A 54 5.89 0.49 10.42
C ALA A 54 5.87 -0.98 10.90
N PHE A 55 5.35 -1.86 10.04
CA PHE A 55 5.13 -3.29 10.30
C PHE A 55 4.27 -3.60 11.53
N ASN A 56 3.33 -2.72 11.91
CA ASN A 56 2.42 -2.94 13.02
C ASN A 56 1.14 -3.66 12.57
N PRO A 57 0.91 -4.95 12.94
CA PRO A 57 -0.26 -5.68 12.50
C PRO A 57 -1.56 -5.18 13.17
N LYS A 58 -1.46 -4.35 14.21
CA LYS A 58 -2.60 -3.76 14.93
C LYS A 58 -2.83 -2.29 14.54
N ALA A 59 -2.12 -1.80 13.52
CA ALA A 59 -2.32 -0.43 13.06
C ALA A 59 -3.75 -0.23 12.56
N LYS A 60 -4.32 0.93 12.91
CA LYS A 60 -5.61 1.40 12.43
C LYS A 60 -5.50 2.89 12.17
N SER A 61 -5.85 3.33 10.99
CA SER A 61 -5.87 4.75 10.64
C SER A 61 -7.19 5.42 11.05
N HIS A 62 -7.22 6.74 10.97
CA HIS A 62 -8.41 7.54 11.23
C HIS A 62 -9.53 7.23 10.20
N VAL A 63 -9.20 7.16 8.93
CA VAL A 63 -10.04 6.53 7.89
C VAL A 63 -9.78 5.04 8.01
N PRO A 64 -10.78 4.18 8.31
CA PRO A 64 -10.55 2.84 8.83
C PRO A 64 -9.85 1.91 7.83
N ALA A 65 -8.52 2.04 7.78
CA ALA A 65 -7.59 1.09 7.18
C ALA A 65 -6.92 0.27 8.29
N TYR A 66 -6.62 -1.00 8.03
CA TYR A 66 -6.24 -1.96 9.06
C TYR A 66 -5.00 -2.77 8.70
N GLY A 67 -4.16 -3.03 9.71
CA GLY A 67 -3.09 -4.01 9.70
C GLY A 67 -1.83 -3.57 8.97
N LEU A 68 -0.98 -4.54 8.63
CA LEU A 68 0.37 -4.33 8.09
C LEU A 68 0.40 -3.46 6.83
N MET A 69 -0.52 -3.69 5.91
CA MET A 69 -0.60 -3.01 4.61
C MET A 69 -1.80 -2.05 4.52
N GLN A 70 -2.40 -1.67 5.66
CA GLN A 70 -3.44 -0.66 5.82
C GLN A 70 -4.57 -0.75 4.79
N LEU A 71 -5.22 -1.90 4.73
CA LEU A 71 -6.31 -2.11 3.79
C LEU A 71 -7.64 -1.59 4.34
N VAL A 72 -8.39 -0.90 3.48
CA VAL A 72 -9.75 -0.42 3.77
C VAL A 72 -10.78 -1.52 3.46
N PRO A 73 -11.63 -1.93 4.43
CA PRO A 73 -12.60 -3.03 4.29
C PRO A 73 -13.55 -2.94 3.10
N LYS A 74 -14.04 -1.74 2.81
CA LYS A 74 -15.08 -1.51 1.79
C LYS A 74 -14.54 -1.32 0.37
N THR A 75 -13.23 -1.11 0.22
CA THR A 75 -12.58 -0.83 -1.07
C THR A 75 -11.42 -1.81 -1.29
N GLY A 76 -10.18 -1.42 -1.12
CA GLY A 76 -9.00 -2.24 -1.47
C GLY A 76 -9.02 -3.67 -0.94
N ALA A 77 -9.51 -3.92 0.30
CA ALA A 77 -9.62 -5.27 0.83
C ALA A 77 -10.71 -6.10 0.12
N ARG A 78 -11.87 -5.48 -0.19
CA ARG A 78 -12.97 -6.12 -0.90
C ARG A 78 -12.58 -6.43 -2.34
N ASP A 79 -11.96 -5.46 -3.02
CA ASP A 79 -11.49 -5.60 -4.40
C ASP A 79 -10.43 -6.71 -4.51
N ALA A 80 -9.44 -6.73 -3.60
CA ALA A 80 -8.45 -7.79 -3.53
C ALA A 80 -9.07 -9.16 -3.24
N TYR A 81 -10.03 -9.22 -2.32
CA TYR A 81 -10.73 -10.47 -2.00
C TYR A 81 -11.47 -11.01 -3.22
N GLN A 82 -12.20 -10.14 -3.92
CA GLN A 82 -12.91 -10.50 -5.16
C GLN A 82 -11.93 -10.91 -6.26
N TRP A 83 -10.78 -10.24 -6.37
CA TRP A 83 -9.73 -10.57 -7.32
C TRP A 83 -9.18 -11.99 -7.13
N ILE A 84 -8.90 -12.38 -5.87
CA ILE A 84 -8.36 -13.71 -5.55
C ILE A 84 -9.43 -14.80 -5.61
N TYR A 85 -10.52 -14.58 -4.87
CA TYR A 85 -11.49 -15.65 -4.57
C TYR A 85 -12.70 -15.67 -5.50
N LYS A 86 -12.81 -14.69 -6.42
CA LYS A 86 -13.95 -14.52 -7.35
C LYS A 86 -15.30 -14.42 -6.64
N LYS A 87 -15.28 -13.95 -5.39
CA LYS A 87 -16.46 -13.76 -4.54
C LYS A 87 -16.45 -12.35 -3.98
N ASP A 88 -17.55 -11.65 -4.17
CA ASP A 88 -17.75 -10.35 -3.52
C ASP A 88 -18.04 -10.57 -2.04
N LYS A 89 -17.16 -10.08 -1.18
CA LYS A 89 -17.27 -10.23 0.27
C LYS A 89 -16.77 -8.99 1.00
N TYR A 90 -17.57 -8.49 1.93
CA TYR A 90 -17.09 -7.51 2.89
C TYR A 90 -16.03 -8.13 3.82
N VAL A 91 -14.85 -7.53 3.86
CA VAL A 91 -13.72 -7.99 4.67
C VAL A 91 -13.66 -7.16 5.94
N SER A 92 -13.93 -7.77 7.10
CA SER A 92 -13.96 -7.05 8.37
C SER A 92 -12.57 -6.62 8.87
N GLY A 93 -12.52 -5.56 9.70
CA GLY A 93 -11.26 -5.16 10.36
C GLY A 93 -10.64 -6.28 11.22
N ARG A 94 -11.46 -7.15 11.85
CA ARG A 94 -10.97 -8.34 12.58
C ARG A 94 -10.23 -9.31 11.67
N TYR A 95 -10.70 -9.49 10.44
CA TYR A 95 -10.04 -10.31 9.42
C TYR A 95 -8.69 -9.69 9.03
N LEU A 96 -8.66 -8.36 8.84
CA LEU A 96 -7.47 -7.61 8.41
C LEU A 96 -6.41 -7.44 9.52
N TYR A 97 -6.75 -7.60 10.80
CA TYR A 97 -5.76 -7.65 11.86
C TYR A 97 -4.95 -8.95 11.91
N LYS A 98 -5.34 -9.98 11.15
CA LYS A 98 -4.54 -11.20 11.00
C LYS A 98 -3.45 -10.96 9.97
N PRO A 99 -2.14 -11.04 10.33
CA PRO A 99 -1.03 -10.71 9.43
C PRO A 99 -1.11 -11.42 8.08
N LYS A 100 -1.32 -12.74 8.08
CA LYS A 100 -1.42 -13.56 6.87
C LYS A 100 -2.51 -13.04 5.92
N ASN A 101 -3.70 -12.79 6.43
CA ASN A 101 -4.81 -12.32 5.60
C ASN A 101 -4.57 -10.90 5.06
N ASN A 102 -3.95 -10.04 5.88
CA ASN A 102 -3.66 -8.66 5.50
C ASN A 102 -2.60 -8.59 4.41
N VAL A 103 -1.51 -9.33 4.56
CA VAL A 103 -0.42 -9.37 3.58
C VAL A 103 -0.87 -10.02 2.28
N GLU A 104 -1.61 -11.14 2.35
CA GLU A 104 -2.21 -11.78 1.16
C GLU A 104 -3.06 -10.77 0.36
N LEU A 105 -4.01 -10.11 1.01
CA LEU A 105 -4.88 -9.15 0.33
C LEU A 105 -4.13 -7.88 -0.11
N GLY A 106 -3.13 -7.43 0.64
CA GLY A 106 -2.33 -6.26 0.28
C GLY A 106 -1.47 -6.50 -0.96
N CYS A 107 -0.80 -7.64 -1.04
CA CYS A 107 -0.03 -8.04 -2.21
C CYS A 107 -0.95 -8.29 -3.42
N ALA A 108 -2.11 -8.92 -3.21
CA ALA A 108 -3.10 -9.10 -4.27
C ALA A 108 -3.66 -7.78 -4.81
N TYR A 109 -3.92 -6.80 -3.94
CA TYR A 109 -4.38 -5.47 -4.34
C TYR A 109 -3.33 -4.76 -5.19
N LEU A 110 -2.07 -4.78 -4.77
CA LEU A 110 -0.98 -4.20 -5.55
C LEU A 110 -0.79 -4.93 -6.89
N SER A 111 -0.89 -6.26 -6.90
CA SER A 111 -0.85 -7.08 -8.11
C SER A 111 -1.97 -6.73 -9.09
N MET A 112 -3.19 -6.57 -8.59
CA MET A 112 -4.33 -6.12 -9.40
C MET A 112 -4.06 -4.73 -10.00
N ILE A 113 -3.51 -3.79 -9.24
CA ILE A 113 -3.15 -2.46 -9.75
C ILE A 113 -2.10 -2.58 -10.86
N ARG A 114 -1.02 -3.33 -10.64
CA ARG A 114 0.07 -3.47 -11.61
C ARG A 114 -0.32 -4.29 -12.83
N HIS A 115 -0.87 -5.48 -12.63
CA HIS A 115 -1.01 -6.47 -13.69
C HIS A 115 -2.39 -6.47 -14.37
N HIS A 116 -3.37 -5.77 -13.80
CA HIS A 116 -4.66 -5.58 -14.44
C HIS A 116 -4.85 -4.12 -14.88
N TYR A 117 -4.83 -3.15 -13.97
CA TYR A 117 -5.09 -1.77 -14.33
C TYR A 117 -3.95 -1.15 -15.16
N PHE A 118 -2.71 -1.28 -14.74
CA PHE A 118 -1.55 -0.74 -15.44
C PHE A 118 -0.79 -1.79 -16.29
N SER A 119 -1.47 -2.86 -16.71
CA SER A 119 -0.92 -3.88 -17.61
C SER A 119 -0.45 -3.32 -18.95
N GLY A 120 -0.99 -2.20 -19.39
CA GLY A 120 -0.58 -1.50 -20.61
C GLY A 120 0.77 -0.76 -20.51
N ILE A 121 1.37 -0.64 -19.30
CA ILE A 121 2.71 -0.07 -19.12
C ILE A 121 3.74 -1.20 -19.29
N ARG A 122 4.62 -1.06 -20.30
CA ARG A 122 5.54 -2.13 -20.74
C ARG A 122 6.72 -2.34 -19.80
N ASP A 123 7.25 -1.27 -19.26
CA ASP A 123 8.39 -1.28 -18.35
C ASP A 123 7.93 -1.40 -16.90
N ASP A 124 8.52 -2.35 -16.16
CA ASP A 124 8.11 -2.66 -14.78
C ASP A 124 8.36 -1.49 -13.82
N GLU A 125 9.49 -0.80 -13.91
CA GLU A 125 9.76 0.32 -13.01
C GLU A 125 8.76 1.45 -13.22
N ARG A 126 8.48 1.83 -14.49
CA ARG A 126 7.44 2.83 -14.81
C ARG A 126 6.05 2.40 -14.33
N ALA A 127 5.75 1.11 -14.45
CA ALA A 127 4.49 0.59 -13.96
C ALA A 127 4.38 0.68 -12.43
N TYR A 128 5.46 0.43 -11.68
CA TYR A 128 5.47 0.60 -10.23
C TYR A 128 5.51 2.06 -9.79
N ILE A 129 6.13 2.97 -10.56
CA ILE A 129 6.01 4.42 -10.33
C ILE A 129 4.53 4.86 -10.35
N CYS A 130 3.70 4.26 -11.22
CA CYS A 130 2.25 4.49 -11.27
C CYS A 130 1.49 3.70 -10.18
N SER A 131 1.87 2.45 -9.93
CA SER A 131 1.13 1.54 -9.04
C SER A 131 1.27 1.90 -7.56
N ILE A 132 2.42 2.40 -7.16
CA ILE A 132 2.69 2.81 -5.77
C ILE A 132 1.71 3.91 -5.32
N PRO A 133 1.61 5.07 -5.97
CA PRO A 133 0.64 6.08 -5.55
C PRO A 133 -0.81 5.60 -5.76
N ALA A 134 -1.09 4.74 -6.75
CA ALA A 134 -2.41 4.18 -6.96
C ALA A 134 -2.87 3.26 -5.81
N TYR A 135 -1.96 2.60 -5.11
CA TYR A 135 -2.27 1.83 -3.91
C TYR A 135 -2.89 2.72 -2.81
N ASN A 136 -2.37 3.93 -2.64
CA ASN A 136 -2.85 4.89 -1.65
C ASN A 136 -4.09 5.68 -2.12
N THR A 137 -4.06 6.21 -3.35
CA THR A 137 -5.07 7.18 -3.81
C THR A 137 -6.03 6.65 -4.88
N GLY A 138 -5.79 5.43 -5.39
CA GLY A 138 -6.56 4.79 -6.44
C GLY A 138 -6.06 5.13 -7.86
N VAL A 139 -6.30 4.20 -8.78
CA VAL A 139 -5.83 4.26 -10.19
C VAL A 139 -6.40 5.46 -10.96
N GLY A 140 -7.64 5.88 -10.63
CA GLY A 140 -8.28 7.03 -11.27
C GLY A 140 -7.55 8.35 -11.00
N ASN A 141 -7.06 8.56 -9.77
CA ASN A 141 -6.32 9.78 -9.43
C ASN A 141 -4.93 9.82 -10.07
N VAL A 142 -4.25 8.68 -10.16
CA VAL A 142 -2.99 8.56 -10.91
C VAL A 142 -3.21 8.83 -12.39
N SER A 143 -4.28 8.28 -12.98
CA SER A 143 -4.62 8.56 -14.38
C SER A 143 -4.91 10.05 -14.62
N LYS A 144 -5.64 10.71 -13.72
CA LYS A 144 -5.89 12.15 -13.80
C LYS A 144 -4.59 12.96 -13.74
N ALA A 145 -3.64 12.60 -12.89
CA ALA A 145 -2.34 13.27 -12.82
C ALA A 145 -1.52 13.14 -14.12
N LEU A 146 -1.74 12.07 -14.90
CA LEU A 146 -1.01 11.87 -16.15
C LEU A 146 -1.68 12.51 -17.37
N VAL A 147 -3.03 12.47 -17.45
CA VAL A 147 -3.79 12.82 -18.66
C VAL A 147 -5.06 13.65 -18.39
N ASP A 148 -5.16 14.29 -17.22
CA ASP A 148 -6.25 15.18 -16.78
C ASP A 148 -7.64 14.52 -16.72
N LYS A 149 -7.71 13.20 -16.89
CA LYS A 149 -8.94 12.41 -16.82
C LYS A 149 -8.69 11.00 -16.26
N ALA A 150 -9.72 10.38 -15.69
CA ALA A 150 -9.64 9.04 -15.16
C ALA A 150 -9.66 7.97 -16.28
N ASN A 151 -8.68 8.03 -17.18
CA ASN A 151 -8.53 7.11 -18.30
C ASN A 151 -7.23 6.33 -18.20
N ILE A 152 -7.30 5.10 -17.67
CA ILE A 152 -6.14 4.25 -17.41
C ILE A 152 -5.40 3.89 -18.71
N LYS A 153 -6.13 3.64 -19.80
CA LYS A 153 -5.52 3.28 -21.10
C LYS A 153 -4.67 4.42 -21.65
N GLU A 154 -5.17 5.65 -21.60
CA GLU A 154 -4.41 6.82 -22.04
C GLU A 154 -3.26 7.14 -21.09
N ALA A 155 -3.46 7.01 -19.77
CA ALA A 155 -2.42 7.16 -18.79
C ALA A 155 -1.26 6.17 -19.02
N SER A 156 -1.57 4.91 -19.31
CA SER A 156 -0.57 3.88 -19.65
C SER A 156 0.19 4.22 -20.93
N LYS A 157 -0.49 4.72 -21.96
CA LYS A 157 0.16 5.18 -23.19
C LYS A 157 1.09 6.38 -22.94
N LYS A 158 0.67 7.31 -22.08
CA LYS A 158 1.49 8.47 -21.70
C LYS A 158 2.72 8.04 -20.92
N ALA A 159 2.55 7.16 -19.91
CA ALA A 159 3.65 6.61 -19.11
C ALA A 159 4.70 5.87 -19.98
N ASN A 160 4.26 5.15 -21.03
CA ASN A 160 5.17 4.47 -21.95
C ASN A 160 6.03 5.42 -22.82
N LYS A 161 5.66 6.70 -22.94
CA LYS A 161 6.39 7.70 -23.73
C LYS A 161 7.38 8.52 -22.90
N MET A 162 7.33 8.41 -21.58
CA MET A 162 8.17 9.13 -20.64
C MET A 162 9.30 8.23 -20.17
N ASP A 163 10.46 8.78 -19.84
CA ASP A 163 11.45 8.05 -19.07
C ASP A 163 11.02 7.93 -17.59
N ARG A 164 11.80 7.23 -16.77
CA ARG A 164 11.44 6.95 -15.38
C ARG A 164 11.41 8.20 -14.51
N ASP A 165 12.42 9.05 -14.66
CA ASP A 165 12.58 10.25 -13.83
C ASP A 165 11.51 11.28 -14.23
N GLU A 166 11.27 11.47 -15.52
CA GLU A 166 10.20 12.30 -16.06
C GLU A 166 8.82 11.87 -15.55
N LEU A 167 8.54 10.56 -15.55
CA LEU A 167 7.28 10.01 -15.07
C LEU A 167 7.12 10.19 -13.56
N TYR A 168 8.20 9.95 -12.80
CA TYR A 168 8.21 10.16 -11.36
C TYR A 168 7.95 11.64 -11.00
N ASP A 169 8.69 12.55 -11.62
CA ASP A 169 8.56 13.99 -11.37
C ASP A 169 7.18 14.52 -11.74
N LYS A 170 6.64 14.06 -12.88
CA LYS A 170 5.27 14.40 -13.27
C LYS A 170 4.25 13.96 -12.23
N LEU A 171 4.30 12.71 -11.77
CA LEU A 171 3.37 12.23 -10.74
C LEU A 171 3.58 12.93 -9.41
N TYR A 172 4.83 13.18 -9.00
CA TYR A 172 5.13 13.92 -7.78
C TYR A 172 4.61 15.37 -7.84
N THR A 173 4.60 15.98 -9.01
CA THR A 173 4.09 17.34 -9.22
C THR A 173 2.57 17.38 -9.33
N ASP A 174 1.96 16.49 -10.12
CA ASP A 174 0.57 16.63 -10.58
C ASP A 174 -0.46 15.78 -9.78
N LEU A 175 -0.01 14.87 -8.90
CA LEU A 175 -0.96 14.23 -7.98
C LEU A 175 -1.63 15.30 -7.11
N SER A 176 -2.96 15.26 -7.03
CA SER A 176 -3.77 16.27 -6.35
C SER A 176 -3.58 16.27 -4.82
N SER A 177 -3.24 15.12 -4.24
CA SER A 177 -3.08 14.95 -2.80
C SER A 177 -1.61 15.02 -2.39
N LYS A 178 -1.28 15.89 -1.41
CA LYS A 178 0.04 15.93 -0.76
C LYS A 178 0.39 14.58 -0.12
N GLU A 179 -0.61 13.87 0.38
CA GLU A 179 -0.45 12.53 0.95
C GLU A 179 0.05 11.55 -0.13
N ALA A 180 -0.59 11.51 -1.31
CA ALA A 180 -0.20 10.62 -2.40
C ALA A 180 1.21 10.94 -2.94
N LYS A 181 1.59 12.22 -3.04
CA LYS A 181 2.95 12.65 -3.39
C LYS A 181 3.98 12.13 -2.39
N ASN A 182 3.72 12.36 -1.10
CA ASN A 182 4.60 11.90 -0.02
C ASN A 182 4.65 10.36 0.04
N TYR A 183 3.54 9.69 -0.27
CA TYR A 183 3.48 8.24 -0.32
C TYR A 183 4.38 7.67 -1.42
N LEU A 184 4.25 8.19 -2.64
CA LEU A 184 5.13 7.82 -3.75
C LEU A 184 6.60 7.98 -3.34
N LYS A 185 6.99 9.15 -2.84
CA LYS A 185 8.37 9.43 -2.41
C LYS A 185 8.84 8.44 -1.35
N LYS A 186 8.06 8.24 -0.27
CA LYS A 186 8.45 7.36 0.83
C LYS A 186 8.65 5.92 0.37
N VAL A 187 7.70 5.35 -0.35
CA VAL A 187 7.79 3.95 -0.81
C VAL A 187 8.93 3.79 -1.81
N TRP A 188 9.07 4.72 -2.76
CA TRP A 188 10.12 4.69 -3.79
C TRP A 188 11.52 4.77 -3.19
N THR A 189 11.71 5.60 -2.16
CA THR A 189 12.99 5.67 -1.44
C THR A 189 13.25 4.43 -0.58
N LYS A 190 12.22 3.97 0.16
CA LYS A 190 12.37 2.86 1.11
C LYS A 190 12.62 1.51 0.44
N LYS A 191 12.14 1.30 -0.80
CA LYS A 191 12.38 0.03 -1.51
C LYS A 191 13.88 -0.28 -1.66
N GLU A 192 14.74 0.74 -1.73
CA GLU A 192 16.18 0.55 -1.84
C GLU A 192 16.79 -0.14 -0.61
N ASN A 193 16.18 0.01 0.57
CA ASN A 193 16.60 -0.65 1.81
C ASN A 193 16.30 -2.16 1.83
N TYR A 194 15.57 -2.66 0.84
CA TYR A 194 15.08 -4.05 0.79
C TYR A 194 15.56 -4.83 -0.45
N LYS A 195 16.42 -4.24 -1.27
CA LYS A 195 17.09 -4.90 -2.39
C LYS A 195 18.12 -5.94 -1.98
#